data_cf1771985696558c9f462c5cda4f1218
#
_entry.id   cf1771985696558c9f462c5cda4f1218
#
_cell.length_a   1.000
_cell.length_b   1.000
_cell.length_c   1.000
_cell.angle_alpha   90.00
_cell.angle_beta   90.00
_cell.angle_gamma   90.00
#
_symmetry.space_group_name_H-M   'P 1'
#
loop_
_entity.id
_entity.type
_entity.pdbx_description
1 polymer ?
#
loop_
_entity_poly.entity_id
_entity_poly.type
_entity_poly.pdbx_seq_one_letter_code
_entity_poly.pdbx_strand_id
1 'polypeptide(L)'
;NISEEALNNVKSVILRNYGKKYCLGSPRVFKSKNKVAQEAHEGIRPAHLERTLEQSRGSMTDQEFKLYKSIYIRFLACQMADAQLSVSKVIIKSKSTKHEFNASGQIIEFDGYLKAWKEYSNTKDEDLPFIEEKEKLDLIEIKPEQHFTKPSAAFNTATLVKVLEEEGIGRPSTYAGIIDTLLKREYIEKDGKSFKPTELGCKISDFLVQNFPELMDKKYTARIEEQLDEIANGEKVWYETVDSFYKELSKRITVSRGSESMKMAEKTDITCPTCKKHKLIKRQGKFGIFLGCEGFTVKGKNKCTAMFKIDDNGNPILKPKQDVRYLDGVVCDKCGSKIIIRKSAKTGNEFGGCSAFPKCNNLYNLDGTKIEFKR
;
A
#
# COMPACT_ATOMS: atom_id res chain seq x y z
N ASN A 1 -16.36 19.77 -3.72
CA ASN A 1 -17.33 20.56 -4.48
C ASN A 1 -17.04 20.48 -5.98
N ILE A 2 -18.02 20.85 -6.81
CA ILE A 2 -17.90 21.01 -8.27
C ILE A 2 -18.34 22.44 -8.59
N SER A 3 -17.63 23.10 -9.52
CA SER A 3 -17.96 24.48 -9.92
C SER A 3 -19.33 24.57 -10.62
N GLU A 4 -20.00 25.69 -10.48
CA GLU A 4 -21.29 25.92 -11.13
C GLU A 4 -21.19 25.84 -12.66
N GLU A 5 -20.08 26.32 -13.23
CA GLU A 5 -19.82 26.23 -14.67
C GLU A 5 -19.82 24.78 -15.13
N ALA A 6 -19.10 23.90 -14.39
CA ALA A 6 -19.03 22.47 -14.70
C ALA A 6 -20.40 21.78 -14.53
N LEU A 7 -21.19 22.17 -13.52
CA LEU A 7 -22.53 21.64 -13.31
C LEU A 7 -23.49 22.06 -14.44
N ASN A 8 -23.40 23.29 -14.95
CA ASN A 8 -24.16 23.73 -16.09
C ASN A 8 -23.75 23.05 -17.39
N ASN A 9 -22.43 22.82 -17.56
CA ASN A 9 -21.90 22.11 -18.72
C ASN A 9 -22.37 20.66 -18.75
N VAL A 10 -22.25 19.93 -17.64
CA VAL A 10 -22.70 18.53 -17.56
C VAL A 10 -24.19 18.39 -17.82
N LYS A 11 -25.01 19.31 -17.31
CA LYS A 11 -26.45 19.36 -17.59
C LYS A 11 -26.73 19.49 -19.08
N SER A 12 -26.03 20.36 -19.78
CA SER A 12 -26.16 20.57 -21.22
C SER A 12 -25.76 19.31 -22.01
N VAL A 13 -24.69 18.63 -21.59
CA VAL A 13 -24.24 17.37 -22.21
C VAL A 13 -25.25 16.24 -21.98
N ILE A 14 -25.82 16.11 -20.77
CA ILE A 14 -26.84 15.13 -20.47
C ILE A 14 -28.11 15.37 -21.32
N LEU A 15 -28.56 16.60 -21.39
CA LEU A 15 -29.74 16.96 -22.22
C LEU A 15 -29.52 16.61 -23.67
N ARG A 16 -28.36 16.93 -24.24
CA ARG A 16 -28.03 16.66 -25.65
C ARG A 16 -27.91 15.18 -25.97
N ASN A 17 -27.23 14.39 -25.09
CA ASN A 17 -26.84 13.02 -25.41
C ASN A 17 -27.87 11.98 -24.92
N TYR A 18 -28.61 12.28 -23.86
CA TYR A 18 -29.54 11.33 -23.21
C TYR A 18 -30.99 11.82 -23.17
N GLY A 19 -31.21 13.12 -23.28
CA GLY A 19 -32.53 13.72 -23.26
C GLY A 19 -33.02 14.15 -21.88
N LYS A 20 -34.14 14.89 -21.87
CA LYS A 20 -34.68 15.56 -20.68
C LYS A 20 -34.98 14.63 -19.50
N LYS A 21 -35.45 13.42 -19.76
CA LYS A 21 -35.79 12.43 -18.70
C LYS A 21 -34.59 11.97 -17.86
N TYR A 22 -33.37 12.06 -18.40
CA TYR A 22 -32.13 11.70 -17.70
C TYR A 22 -31.50 12.87 -16.95
N CYS A 23 -32.05 14.06 -17.08
CA CYS A 23 -31.52 15.26 -16.48
C CYS A 23 -32.21 15.54 -15.14
N LEU A 24 -31.43 15.85 -14.12
CA LEU A 24 -31.98 16.34 -12.85
C LEU A 24 -32.50 17.77 -12.97
N GLY A 25 -33.54 18.08 -12.22
CA GLY A 25 -34.06 19.45 -12.13
C GLY A 25 -33.06 20.43 -11.53
N SER A 26 -32.34 20.00 -10.51
CA SER A 26 -31.22 20.73 -9.87
C SER A 26 -29.98 19.84 -9.82
N PRO A 27 -28.77 20.41 -9.83
CA PRO A 27 -27.55 19.67 -9.69
C PRO A 27 -27.50 18.86 -8.38
N ARG A 28 -26.97 17.65 -8.43
CA ARG A 28 -26.77 16.82 -7.24
C ARG A 28 -25.56 17.33 -6.46
N VAL A 29 -25.79 17.67 -5.21
CA VAL A 29 -24.75 18.09 -4.28
C VAL A 29 -24.46 16.94 -3.30
N PHE A 30 -23.20 16.58 -3.18
CA PHE A 30 -22.73 15.54 -2.25
C PHE A 30 -22.24 16.23 -0.96
N LYS A 31 -22.84 15.87 0.17
CA LYS A 31 -22.35 16.31 1.47
C LYS A 31 -21.11 15.51 1.84
N SER A 32 -19.98 16.19 2.08
CA SER A 32 -18.81 15.54 2.69
C SER A 32 -19.15 15.15 4.13
N LYS A 33 -18.80 13.95 4.54
CA LYS A 33 -18.90 13.52 5.94
C LYS A 33 -17.83 14.19 6.82
N ASN A 34 -16.72 14.57 6.24
CA ASN A 34 -15.64 15.28 6.92
C ASN A 34 -15.98 16.79 6.92
N LYS A 35 -16.18 17.35 8.12
CA LYS A 35 -16.47 18.76 8.33
C LYS A 35 -15.37 19.68 7.81
N VAL A 36 -14.17 19.18 7.69
CA VAL A 36 -13.01 19.87 7.14
C VAL A 36 -12.66 19.26 5.78
N ALA A 37 -13.62 19.34 4.87
CA ALA A 37 -13.32 19.10 3.47
C ALA A 37 -12.29 20.17 3.04
N GLN A 38 -11.36 19.78 2.17
CA GLN A 38 -10.50 20.73 1.47
C GLN A 38 -11.40 21.57 0.54
N GLU A 39 -12.15 22.50 1.12
CA GLU A 39 -13.15 23.31 0.42
C GLU A 39 -12.54 24.12 -0.74
N ALA A 40 -11.23 24.36 -0.67
CA ALA A 40 -10.47 25.03 -1.71
C ALA A 40 -10.25 24.18 -2.98
N HIS A 41 -10.49 22.87 -2.93
CA HIS A 41 -10.27 21.97 -4.08
C HIS A 41 -11.58 21.52 -4.71
N GLU A 42 -11.62 21.54 -6.04
CA GLU A 42 -12.70 20.94 -6.83
C GLU A 42 -12.51 19.43 -6.97
N GLY A 43 -13.61 18.68 -7.03
CA GLY A 43 -13.56 17.26 -7.31
C GLY A 43 -12.99 16.96 -8.70
N ILE A 44 -12.33 15.80 -8.87
CA ILE A 44 -11.76 15.40 -10.16
C ILE A 44 -12.89 15.23 -11.19
N ARG A 45 -12.80 15.95 -12.28
CA ARG A 45 -13.74 15.92 -13.40
C ARG A 45 -13.04 16.15 -14.74
N PRO A 46 -13.68 15.84 -15.88
CA PRO A 46 -13.17 16.25 -17.19
C PRO A 46 -13.13 17.78 -17.30
N ALA A 47 -12.03 18.33 -17.81
CA ALA A 47 -11.93 19.75 -18.10
C ALA A 47 -12.86 20.17 -19.26
N HIS A 48 -12.98 19.31 -20.27
CA HIS A 48 -13.73 19.53 -21.50
C HIS A 48 -14.77 18.42 -21.70
N LEU A 49 -15.88 18.50 -20.96
CA LEU A 49 -16.94 17.50 -21.02
C LEU A 49 -17.72 17.54 -22.36
N GLU A 50 -17.69 18.68 -23.07
CA GLU A 50 -18.29 18.86 -24.38
C GLU A 50 -17.63 17.98 -25.49
N ARG A 51 -16.37 17.57 -25.29
CA ARG A 51 -15.66 16.64 -26.19
C ARG A 51 -16.14 15.22 -25.95
N THR A 52 -16.37 14.48 -27.02
CA THR A 52 -16.67 13.05 -26.87
C THR A 52 -15.45 12.25 -26.42
N LEU A 53 -15.68 11.05 -25.93
CA LEU A 53 -14.57 10.15 -25.54
C LEU A 53 -13.65 9.84 -26.73
N GLU A 54 -14.23 9.65 -27.92
CA GLU A 54 -13.49 9.41 -29.17
C GLU A 54 -12.58 10.58 -29.54
N GLN A 55 -13.11 11.81 -29.43
CA GLN A 55 -12.33 13.04 -29.67
C GLN A 55 -11.18 13.21 -28.68
N SER A 56 -11.36 12.74 -27.46
CA SER A 56 -10.34 12.84 -26.41
C SER A 56 -9.26 11.75 -26.51
N ARG A 57 -9.55 10.65 -27.20
CA ARG A 57 -8.64 9.46 -27.26
C ARG A 57 -7.33 9.78 -27.97
N GLY A 58 -7.34 10.61 -29.01
CA GLY A 58 -6.17 10.83 -29.88
C GLY A 58 -4.91 11.40 -29.21
N SER A 59 -5.04 11.96 -27.99
CA SER A 59 -3.93 12.53 -27.23
C SER A 59 -3.51 11.70 -26.00
N MET A 60 -4.03 10.49 -25.84
CA MET A 60 -3.87 9.68 -24.64
C MET A 60 -3.34 8.28 -24.96
N THR A 61 -2.52 7.72 -24.08
CA THR A 61 -2.21 6.29 -24.06
C THR A 61 -3.45 5.47 -23.69
N ASP A 62 -3.45 4.17 -23.94
CA ASP A 62 -4.58 3.29 -23.58
C ASP A 62 -4.87 3.28 -22.07
N GLN A 63 -3.86 3.41 -21.23
CA GLN A 63 -4.04 3.47 -19.77
C GLN A 63 -4.64 4.81 -19.32
N GLU A 64 -4.14 5.91 -19.85
CA GLU A 64 -4.69 7.24 -19.60
C GLU A 64 -6.13 7.34 -20.09
N PHE A 65 -6.42 6.81 -21.29
CA PHE A 65 -7.78 6.80 -21.81
C PHE A 65 -8.76 5.98 -20.95
N LYS A 66 -8.34 4.81 -20.44
CA LYS A 66 -9.16 4.02 -19.52
C LYS A 66 -9.50 4.78 -18.25
N LEU A 67 -8.51 5.48 -17.68
CA LEU A 67 -8.73 6.31 -16.49
C LEU A 67 -9.63 7.50 -16.81
N TYR A 68 -9.34 8.24 -17.88
CA TYR A 68 -10.14 9.37 -18.31
C TYR A 68 -11.59 8.98 -18.60
N LYS A 69 -11.81 7.86 -19.31
CA LYS A 69 -13.14 7.29 -19.57
C LYS A 69 -13.90 7.04 -18.27
N SER A 70 -13.26 6.45 -17.26
CA SER A 70 -13.92 6.18 -15.99
C SER A 70 -14.30 7.45 -15.24
N ILE A 71 -13.43 8.48 -15.26
CA ILE A 71 -13.71 9.80 -14.68
C ILE A 71 -14.86 10.48 -15.42
N TYR A 72 -14.81 10.48 -16.76
CA TYR A 72 -15.82 11.08 -17.62
C TYR A 72 -17.21 10.48 -17.38
N ILE A 73 -17.30 9.16 -17.45
CA ILE A 73 -18.56 8.43 -17.24
C ILE A 73 -19.06 8.61 -15.81
N ARG A 74 -18.16 8.58 -14.81
CA ARG A 74 -18.53 8.80 -13.40
C ARG A 74 -19.11 10.18 -13.18
N PHE A 75 -18.50 11.21 -13.76
CA PHE A 75 -18.99 12.58 -13.63
C PHE A 75 -20.36 12.76 -14.28
N LEU A 76 -20.57 12.22 -15.48
CA LEU A 76 -21.90 12.20 -16.11
C LEU A 76 -22.93 11.49 -15.24
N ALA A 77 -22.65 10.24 -14.88
CA ALA A 77 -23.58 9.37 -14.15
C ALA A 77 -24.00 9.99 -12.81
N CYS A 78 -23.06 10.63 -12.08
CA CYS A 78 -23.38 11.23 -10.78
C CYS A 78 -24.33 12.44 -10.89
N GLN A 79 -24.48 13.06 -12.06
CA GLN A 79 -25.40 14.19 -12.32
C GLN A 79 -26.64 13.78 -13.14
N MET A 80 -26.79 12.48 -13.48
CA MET A 80 -27.97 11.96 -14.13
C MET A 80 -29.07 11.60 -13.12
N ALA A 81 -30.30 11.47 -13.63
CA ALA A 81 -31.44 10.97 -12.86
C ALA A 81 -31.19 9.57 -12.31
N ASP A 82 -31.79 9.26 -11.17
CA ASP A 82 -31.71 7.94 -10.55
C ASP A 82 -32.34 6.86 -11.43
N ALA A 83 -31.77 5.66 -11.40
CA ALA A 83 -32.42 4.49 -11.95
C ALA A 83 -33.62 4.09 -11.07
N GLN A 84 -34.69 3.62 -11.69
CA GLN A 84 -35.87 3.09 -11.01
C GLN A 84 -35.92 1.59 -11.21
N LEU A 85 -35.91 0.86 -10.09
CA LEU A 85 -35.91 -0.59 -10.07
C LEU A 85 -37.21 -1.06 -9.40
N SER A 86 -37.91 -1.96 -10.03
CA SER A 86 -39.00 -2.71 -9.42
C SER A 86 -38.44 -3.99 -8.82
N VAL A 87 -38.53 -4.13 -7.49
CA VAL A 87 -37.99 -5.29 -6.77
C VAL A 87 -39.15 -6.14 -6.28
N SER A 88 -39.20 -7.38 -6.76
CA SER A 88 -40.18 -8.39 -6.34
C SER A 88 -39.51 -9.33 -5.32
N LYS A 89 -40.19 -9.59 -4.22
CA LYS A 89 -39.81 -10.59 -3.22
C LYS A 89 -40.93 -11.56 -2.99
N VAL A 90 -40.67 -12.83 -3.24
CA VAL A 90 -41.63 -13.93 -3.06
C VAL A 90 -41.17 -14.79 -1.88
N ILE A 91 -42.10 -15.03 -0.94
CA ILE A 91 -41.90 -15.93 0.19
C ILE A 91 -42.78 -17.15 -0.02
N ILE A 92 -42.17 -18.32 -0.23
CA ILE A 92 -42.84 -19.58 -0.49
C ILE A 92 -42.81 -20.39 0.81
N LYS A 93 -44.01 -20.71 1.34
CA LYS A 93 -44.18 -21.50 2.57
C LYS A 93 -44.50 -22.93 2.27
N SER A 94 -43.79 -23.86 2.87
CA SER A 94 -44.13 -25.28 2.81
C SER A 94 -45.41 -25.56 3.62
N LYS A 95 -46.32 -26.36 3.09
CA LYS A 95 -47.52 -26.79 3.81
C LYS A 95 -47.24 -27.88 4.85
N SER A 96 -46.24 -28.70 4.59
CA SER A 96 -45.92 -29.87 5.41
C SER A 96 -44.84 -29.61 6.46
N THR A 97 -44.06 -28.51 6.31
CA THR A 97 -42.94 -28.17 7.19
C THR A 97 -42.97 -26.68 7.57
N LYS A 98 -42.14 -26.27 8.53
CA LYS A 98 -41.98 -24.85 8.93
C LYS A 98 -40.97 -24.09 8.05
N HIS A 99 -40.50 -24.72 6.98
CA HIS A 99 -39.47 -24.10 6.13
C HIS A 99 -40.09 -23.11 5.15
N GLU A 100 -39.38 -22.01 4.96
CA GLU A 100 -39.70 -20.95 3.98
C GLU A 100 -38.59 -20.83 2.97
N PHE A 101 -38.92 -20.62 1.71
CA PHE A 101 -38.02 -20.32 0.63
C PHE A 101 -38.24 -18.86 0.20
N ASN A 102 -37.13 -18.15 -0.09
CA ASN A 102 -37.21 -16.77 -0.56
C ASN A 102 -36.65 -16.70 -1.98
N ALA A 103 -37.41 -16.10 -2.87
CA ALA A 103 -36.95 -15.69 -4.19
C ALA A 103 -37.03 -14.16 -4.31
N SER A 104 -36.06 -13.57 -4.96
CA SER A 104 -36.09 -12.14 -5.26
C SER A 104 -35.71 -11.90 -6.71
N GLY A 105 -36.38 -10.97 -7.34
CA GLY A 105 -36.08 -10.50 -8.67
C GLY A 105 -36.10 -8.98 -8.74
N GLN A 106 -35.56 -8.42 -9.78
CA GLN A 106 -35.60 -6.98 -10.04
C GLN A 106 -35.71 -6.70 -11.53
N ILE A 107 -36.49 -5.69 -11.89
CA ILE A 107 -36.62 -5.19 -13.25
C ILE A 107 -36.24 -3.72 -13.27
N ILE A 108 -35.46 -3.30 -14.26
CA ILE A 108 -35.09 -1.91 -14.46
C ILE A 108 -36.22 -1.23 -15.25
N GLU A 109 -37.10 -0.50 -14.55
CA GLU A 109 -38.18 0.26 -15.19
C GLU A 109 -37.67 1.52 -15.90
N PHE A 110 -36.66 2.16 -15.30
CA PHE A 110 -35.96 3.28 -15.89
C PHE A 110 -34.47 3.19 -15.59
N ASP A 111 -33.64 3.18 -16.62
CA ASP A 111 -32.21 2.97 -16.49
C ASP A 111 -31.45 4.16 -15.90
N GLY A 112 -32.00 5.39 -15.98
CA GLY A 112 -31.40 6.58 -15.35
C GLY A 112 -29.90 6.67 -15.59
N TYR A 113 -29.12 6.88 -14.51
CA TYR A 113 -27.67 6.94 -14.58
C TYR A 113 -27.00 5.64 -15.06
N LEU A 114 -27.66 4.49 -14.94
CA LEU A 114 -27.15 3.20 -15.42
C LEU A 114 -26.92 3.23 -16.94
N LYS A 115 -27.63 4.08 -17.66
CA LYS A 115 -27.42 4.27 -19.11
C LYS A 115 -25.97 4.64 -19.44
N ALA A 116 -25.39 5.55 -18.67
CA ALA A 116 -23.98 5.93 -18.82
C ALA A 116 -23.03 4.96 -18.08
N TRP A 117 -23.48 4.42 -16.95
CA TRP A 117 -22.65 3.61 -16.04
C TRP A 117 -22.67 2.11 -16.31
N LYS A 118 -23.30 1.65 -17.42
CA LYS A 118 -23.55 0.24 -17.73
C LYS A 118 -22.32 -0.66 -17.62
N GLU A 119 -21.17 -0.22 -18.12
CA GLU A 119 -19.93 -1.02 -18.10
C GLU A 119 -19.36 -1.23 -16.68
N TYR A 120 -19.76 -0.43 -15.72
CA TYR A 120 -19.25 -0.43 -14.33
C TYR A 120 -20.29 -0.95 -13.33
N SER A 121 -21.51 -1.27 -13.79
CA SER A 121 -22.61 -1.77 -12.96
C SER A 121 -22.79 -3.27 -13.14
N ASN A 122 -23.03 -3.95 -12.02
CA ASN A 122 -23.47 -5.35 -12.01
C ASN A 122 -25.00 -5.49 -11.96
N THR A 123 -25.74 -4.37 -12.00
CA THR A 123 -27.20 -4.37 -11.98
C THR A 123 -27.71 -4.97 -13.28
N LYS A 124 -28.50 -6.04 -13.17
CA LYS A 124 -29.12 -6.76 -14.28
C LYS A 124 -30.58 -6.97 -13.98
N ASP A 125 -31.35 -7.16 -15.03
CA ASP A 125 -32.72 -7.69 -14.89
C ASP A 125 -32.63 -9.16 -14.45
N GLU A 126 -33.26 -9.45 -13.33
CA GLU A 126 -33.50 -10.80 -12.81
C GLU A 126 -35.01 -10.92 -12.62
N ASP A 127 -35.69 -11.20 -13.73
CA ASP A 127 -37.15 -11.28 -13.73
C ASP A 127 -37.64 -12.56 -13.05
N LEU A 128 -38.65 -12.41 -12.21
CA LEU A 128 -39.40 -13.54 -11.66
C LEU A 128 -40.68 -13.71 -12.47
N PRO A 129 -41.16 -14.98 -12.69
CA PRO A 129 -42.47 -15.19 -13.28
C PRO A 129 -43.51 -14.48 -12.44
N PHE A 130 -44.60 -14.05 -13.09
CA PHE A 130 -45.73 -13.46 -12.37
C PHE A 130 -46.35 -14.53 -11.44
N ILE A 131 -46.42 -14.20 -10.15
CA ILE A 131 -46.97 -15.08 -9.10
C ILE A 131 -47.97 -14.28 -8.30
N GLU A 132 -49.16 -14.81 -8.15
CA GLU A 132 -50.23 -14.21 -7.33
C GLU A 132 -50.04 -14.50 -5.83
N GLU A 133 -50.57 -13.62 -5.00
CA GLU A 133 -50.55 -13.85 -3.55
C GLU A 133 -51.34 -15.10 -3.18
N LYS A 134 -50.74 -16.00 -2.39
CA LYS A 134 -51.30 -17.31 -1.98
C LYS A 134 -51.49 -18.32 -3.13
N GLU A 135 -50.91 -18.11 -4.27
CA GLU A 135 -50.81 -19.09 -5.34
C GLU A 135 -50.19 -20.39 -4.83
N LYS A 136 -50.68 -21.51 -5.30
CA LYS A 136 -50.14 -22.83 -4.99
C LYS A 136 -49.11 -23.19 -6.03
N LEU A 137 -47.89 -23.42 -5.57
CA LEU A 137 -46.80 -23.85 -6.42
C LEU A 137 -46.51 -25.34 -6.21
N ASP A 138 -46.25 -26.05 -7.30
CA ASP A 138 -45.82 -27.44 -7.26
C ASP A 138 -44.31 -27.55 -7.14
N LEU A 139 -43.86 -28.37 -6.19
CA LEU A 139 -42.44 -28.62 -5.99
C LEU A 139 -41.96 -29.61 -7.04
N ILE A 140 -41.05 -29.17 -7.93
CA ILE A 140 -40.43 -30.00 -8.95
C ILE A 140 -39.18 -30.70 -8.40
N GLU A 141 -38.29 -29.93 -7.80
CA GLU A 141 -37.00 -30.43 -7.31
C GLU A 141 -36.47 -29.58 -6.17
N ILE A 142 -35.75 -30.20 -5.21
CA ILE A 142 -34.94 -29.54 -4.21
C ILE A 142 -33.48 -29.91 -4.45
N LYS A 143 -32.63 -28.92 -4.69
CA LYS A 143 -31.18 -29.08 -4.81
C LYS A 143 -30.50 -28.57 -3.54
N PRO A 144 -30.10 -29.47 -2.63
CA PRO A 144 -29.37 -29.04 -1.44
C PRO A 144 -27.93 -28.69 -1.79
N GLU A 145 -27.51 -27.50 -1.41
CA GLU A 145 -26.11 -27.04 -1.56
C GLU A 145 -25.58 -26.64 -0.19
N GLN A 146 -24.37 -27.10 0.11
CA GLN A 146 -23.71 -26.69 1.33
C GLN A 146 -22.86 -25.44 1.07
N HIS A 147 -23.13 -24.40 1.82
CA HIS A 147 -22.38 -23.15 1.80
C HIS A 147 -21.74 -22.89 3.17
N PHE A 148 -20.54 -22.29 3.16
CA PHE A 148 -19.85 -21.86 4.37
C PHE A 148 -19.80 -20.35 4.40
N THR A 149 -19.97 -19.78 5.59
CA THR A 149 -19.72 -18.35 5.81
C THR A 149 -18.25 -18.06 5.53
N LYS A 150 -18.01 -16.98 4.82
CA LYS A 150 -16.64 -16.51 4.53
C LYS A 150 -16.32 -15.33 5.45
N PRO A 151 -15.08 -15.19 5.93
CA PRO A 151 -14.66 -13.99 6.64
C PRO A 151 -14.74 -12.77 5.71
N SER A 152 -14.68 -11.59 6.32
CA SER A 152 -14.58 -10.34 5.54
C SER A 152 -13.41 -10.42 4.57
N ALA A 153 -13.62 -9.89 3.36
CA ALA A 153 -12.55 -9.86 2.35
C ALA A 153 -11.36 -9.04 2.85
N ALA A 154 -10.16 -9.50 2.54
CA ALA A 154 -8.94 -8.74 2.80
C ALA A 154 -8.98 -7.39 2.08
N PHE A 155 -8.36 -6.37 2.68
CA PHE A 155 -8.29 -5.04 2.09
C PHE A 155 -7.58 -5.07 0.74
N ASN A 156 -8.10 -4.29 -0.19
CA ASN A 156 -7.40 -3.87 -1.39
C ASN A 156 -7.17 -2.35 -1.31
N THR A 157 -6.51 -1.77 -2.31
CA THR A 157 -6.23 -0.33 -2.33
C THR A 157 -7.48 0.51 -2.14
N ALA A 158 -8.56 0.20 -2.83
CA ALA A 158 -9.80 0.98 -2.76
C ALA A 158 -10.51 0.84 -1.41
N THR A 159 -10.63 -0.39 -0.90
CA THR A 159 -11.29 -0.62 0.39
C THR A 159 -10.48 -0.11 1.57
N LEU A 160 -9.13 -0.13 1.49
CA LEU A 160 -8.28 0.45 2.52
C LEU A 160 -8.40 1.98 2.54
N VAL A 161 -8.36 2.65 1.37
CA VAL A 161 -8.59 4.10 1.27
C VAL A 161 -9.95 4.48 1.82
N LYS A 162 -10.99 3.71 1.49
CA LYS A 162 -12.35 3.96 2.01
C LYS A 162 -12.41 3.92 3.54
N VAL A 163 -11.76 2.92 4.15
CA VAL A 163 -11.72 2.83 5.63
C VAL A 163 -10.89 3.94 6.25
N LEU A 164 -9.75 4.33 5.65
CA LEU A 164 -8.96 5.48 6.10
C LEU A 164 -9.80 6.76 6.09
N GLU A 165 -10.58 6.97 5.02
CA GLU A 165 -11.50 8.11 4.90
C GLU A 165 -12.62 8.06 5.97
N GLU A 166 -13.26 6.90 6.13
CA GLU A 166 -14.35 6.71 7.10
C GLU A 166 -13.89 6.92 8.55
N GLU A 167 -12.66 6.54 8.88
CA GLU A 167 -12.05 6.70 10.21
C GLU A 167 -11.37 8.07 10.37
N GLY A 168 -11.33 8.92 9.35
CA GLY A 168 -10.71 10.25 9.40
C GLY A 168 -9.18 10.22 9.44
N ILE A 169 -8.55 9.13 9.01
CA ILE A 169 -7.10 8.92 9.03
C ILE A 169 -6.50 9.34 7.70
N GLY A 170 -5.66 10.36 7.71
CA GLY A 170 -5.05 10.93 6.50
C GLY A 170 -6.01 11.81 5.70
N ARG A 171 -5.54 12.23 4.53
CA ARG A 171 -6.27 13.10 3.59
C ARG A 171 -6.09 12.54 2.17
N PRO A 172 -6.88 12.97 1.19
CA PRO A 172 -6.76 12.49 -0.20
C PRO A 172 -5.33 12.54 -0.75
N SER A 173 -4.56 13.55 -0.40
CA SER A 173 -3.16 13.73 -0.79
C SER A 173 -2.19 12.72 -0.14
N THR A 174 -2.56 12.08 0.97
CA THR A 174 -1.68 11.21 1.74
C THR A 174 -2.00 9.72 1.62
N TYR A 175 -3.22 9.34 1.20
CA TYR A 175 -3.62 7.93 1.16
C TYR A 175 -2.69 7.04 0.32
N ALA A 176 -2.31 7.50 -0.87
CA ALA A 176 -1.37 6.76 -1.72
C ALA A 176 0.00 6.59 -1.05
N GLY A 177 0.51 7.66 -0.40
CA GLY A 177 1.78 7.65 0.32
C GLY A 177 1.77 6.70 1.53
N ILE A 178 0.64 6.58 2.24
CA ILE A 178 0.47 5.62 3.34
C ILE A 178 0.62 4.19 2.81
N ILE A 179 -0.13 3.83 1.76
CA ILE A 179 -0.08 2.49 1.17
C ILE A 179 1.31 2.16 0.63
N ASP A 180 1.92 3.09 -0.10
CA ASP A 180 3.29 2.96 -0.60
C ASP A 180 4.30 2.74 0.53
N THR A 181 4.14 3.43 1.64
CA THR A 181 5.01 3.28 2.81
C THR A 181 4.87 1.89 3.44
N LEU A 182 3.64 1.37 3.58
CA LEU A 182 3.40 0.03 4.10
C LEU A 182 4.05 -1.04 3.23
N LEU A 183 3.93 -0.92 1.89
CA LEU A 183 4.54 -1.82 0.92
C LEU A 183 6.07 -1.71 0.92
N LYS A 184 6.63 -0.49 0.87
CA LYS A 184 8.09 -0.25 0.86
C LYS A 184 8.79 -0.72 2.13
N ARG A 185 8.10 -0.68 3.26
CA ARG A 185 8.61 -1.18 4.55
C ARG A 185 8.33 -2.67 4.75
N GLU A 186 7.72 -3.33 3.76
CA GLU A 186 7.38 -4.74 3.82
C GLU A 186 6.47 -5.10 5.02
N TYR A 187 5.62 -4.16 5.47
CA TYR A 187 4.64 -4.43 6.52
C TYR A 187 3.42 -5.16 5.99
N ILE A 188 3.12 -4.94 4.71
CA ILE A 188 2.12 -5.66 3.93
C ILE A 188 2.73 -6.09 2.59
N GLU A 189 2.19 -7.15 2.01
CA GLU A 189 2.50 -7.61 0.67
C GLU A 189 1.22 -7.69 -0.18
N LYS A 190 1.38 -7.71 -1.51
CA LYS A 190 0.25 -7.90 -2.43
C LYS A 190 -0.01 -9.39 -2.61
N ASP A 191 -1.26 -9.80 -2.38
CA ASP A 191 -1.79 -11.12 -2.71
C ASP A 191 -2.89 -10.94 -3.77
N GLY A 192 -2.51 -11.05 -5.04
CA GLY A 192 -3.35 -10.69 -6.17
C GLY A 192 -3.78 -9.22 -6.14
N LYS A 193 -5.08 -8.97 -5.96
CA LYS A 193 -5.64 -7.61 -5.83
C LYS A 193 -5.71 -7.12 -4.38
N SER A 194 -5.50 -8.00 -3.41
CA SER A 194 -5.63 -7.73 -1.98
C SER A 194 -4.28 -7.51 -1.31
N PHE A 195 -4.31 -7.04 -0.07
CA PHE A 195 -3.15 -6.91 0.80
C PHE A 195 -3.17 -8.01 1.87
N LYS A 196 -2.00 -8.53 2.17
CA LYS A 196 -1.78 -9.46 3.26
C LYS A 196 -0.73 -8.89 4.21
N PRO A 197 -0.95 -8.88 5.53
CA PRO A 197 0.07 -8.49 6.47
C PRO A 197 1.23 -9.49 6.47
N THR A 198 2.46 -8.99 6.55
CA THR A 198 3.65 -9.80 6.71
C THR A 198 3.89 -10.14 8.18
N GLU A 199 4.71 -11.14 8.46
CA GLU A 199 5.14 -11.43 9.84
C GLU A 199 5.82 -10.24 10.50
N LEU A 200 6.64 -9.49 9.72
CA LEU A 200 7.25 -8.24 10.17
C LEU A 200 6.21 -7.19 10.52
N GLY A 201 5.20 -7.01 9.66
CA GLY A 201 4.12 -6.04 9.88
C GLY A 201 3.33 -6.36 11.15
N CYS A 202 2.98 -7.63 11.37
CA CYS A 202 2.29 -8.05 12.59
C CYS A 202 3.14 -7.78 13.84
N LYS A 203 4.41 -8.20 13.86
CA LYS A 203 5.31 -7.96 15.01
C LYS A 203 5.49 -6.47 15.32
N ILE A 204 5.61 -5.63 14.30
CA ILE A 204 5.72 -4.18 14.49
C ILE A 204 4.40 -3.61 15.02
N SER A 205 3.27 -4.02 14.48
CA SER A 205 1.95 -3.60 14.97
C SER A 205 1.76 -3.97 16.44
N ASP A 206 2.04 -5.21 16.82
CA ASP A 206 1.91 -5.70 18.19
C ASP A 206 2.82 -4.92 19.14
N PHE A 207 4.08 -4.69 18.75
CA PHE A 207 5.01 -3.88 19.54
C PHE A 207 4.51 -2.45 19.75
N LEU A 208 4.03 -1.81 18.67
CA LEU A 208 3.54 -0.43 18.74
C LEU A 208 2.26 -0.33 19.58
N VAL A 209 1.32 -1.24 19.40
CA VAL A 209 0.08 -1.27 20.21
C VAL A 209 0.40 -1.49 21.68
N GLN A 210 1.35 -2.37 22.00
CA GLN A 210 1.73 -2.65 23.38
C GLN A 210 2.46 -1.48 24.06
N ASN A 211 3.36 -0.80 23.35
CA ASN A 211 4.20 0.26 23.93
C ASN A 211 3.63 1.67 23.76
N PHE A 212 2.79 1.87 22.73
CA PHE A 212 2.22 3.17 22.37
C PHE A 212 0.70 3.08 22.10
N PRO A 213 -0.10 2.49 23.03
CA PRO A 213 -1.51 2.18 22.76
C PRO A 213 -2.32 3.41 22.35
N GLU A 214 -2.09 4.56 22.99
CA GLU A 214 -2.81 5.80 22.69
C GLU A 214 -2.48 6.34 21.30
N LEU A 215 -1.20 6.30 20.88
CA LEU A 215 -0.75 6.76 19.57
C LEU A 215 -1.21 5.82 18.45
N MET A 216 -1.47 4.55 18.76
CA MET A 216 -1.94 3.54 17.82
C MET A 216 -3.47 3.44 17.76
N ASP A 217 -4.19 4.20 18.58
CA ASP A 217 -5.63 4.31 18.47
C ASP A 217 -6.01 5.09 17.20
N LYS A 218 -6.91 4.53 16.39
CA LYS A 218 -7.44 5.17 15.20
C LYS A 218 -8.00 6.57 15.48
N LYS A 219 -8.72 6.71 16.59
CA LYS A 219 -9.31 7.99 17.02
C LYS A 219 -8.25 9.03 17.37
N TYR A 220 -7.07 8.60 17.84
CA TYR A 220 -5.97 9.51 18.11
C TYR A 220 -5.46 10.16 16.82
N THR A 221 -5.21 9.36 15.78
CA THR A 221 -4.76 9.87 14.50
C THR A 221 -5.79 10.82 13.87
N ALA A 222 -7.07 10.45 13.89
CA ALA A 222 -8.14 11.31 13.41
C ALA A 222 -8.18 12.66 14.15
N ARG A 223 -8.03 12.64 15.49
CA ARG A 223 -7.96 13.87 16.32
C ARG A 223 -6.77 14.75 15.98
N ILE A 224 -5.60 14.16 15.72
CA ILE A 224 -4.43 14.96 15.28
C ILE A 224 -4.68 15.61 13.93
N GLU A 225 -5.30 14.89 12.99
CA GLU A 225 -5.70 15.46 11.70
C GLU A 225 -6.68 16.64 11.86
N GLU A 226 -7.67 16.51 12.75
CA GLU A 226 -8.60 17.61 13.10
C GLU A 226 -7.86 18.81 13.69
N GLN A 227 -6.91 18.58 14.61
CA GLN A 227 -6.10 19.66 15.17
C GLN A 227 -5.23 20.38 14.13
N LEU A 228 -4.71 19.64 13.13
CA LEU A 228 -3.99 20.27 12.02
C LEU A 228 -4.90 21.15 11.17
N ASP A 229 -6.15 20.74 10.98
CA ASP A 229 -7.15 21.53 10.27
C ASP A 229 -7.53 22.81 11.07
N GLU A 230 -7.71 22.68 12.41
CA GLU A 230 -7.93 23.85 13.30
C GLU A 230 -6.75 24.85 13.23
N ILE A 231 -5.51 24.35 13.14
CA ILE A 231 -4.32 25.19 12.96
C ILE A 231 -4.36 25.88 11.60
N ALA A 232 -4.70 25.16 10.53
CA ALA A 232 -4.79 25.71 9.19
C ALA A 232 -5.86 26.81 9.07
N ASN A 233 -6.94 26.69 9.83
CA ASN A 233 -8.01 27.69 9.92
C ASN A 233 -7.68 28.87 10.87
N GLY A 234 -6.56 28.84 11.58
CA GLY A 234 -6.18 29.86 12.57
C GLY A 234 -6.92 29.77 13.92
N GLU A 235 -7.63 28.67 14.16
CA GLU A 235 -8.41 28.44 15.38
C GLU A 235 -7.54 27.91 16.52
N LYS A 236 -6.34 27.38 16.20
CA LYS A 236 -5.42 26.78 17.17
C LYS A 236 -3.97 27.12 16.90
N VAL A 237 -3.19 27.19 17.96
CA VAL A 237 -1.77 27.51 17.90
C VAL A 237 -0.94 26.24 17.69
N TRP A 238 -0.16 26.18 16.63
CA TRP A 238 0.57 24.98 16.21
C TRP A 238 1.56 24.44 17.24
N TYR A 239 2.30 25.32 17.92
CA TYR A 239 3.32 24.90 18.87
C TYR A 239 2.75 24.26 20.15
N GLU A 240 1.52 24.61 20.56
CA GLU A 240 0.84 23.96 21.69
C GLU A 240 0.46 22.52 21.35
N THR A 241 0.02 22.28 20.12
CA THR A 241 -0.27 20.94 19.63
C THR A 241 0.99 20.08 19.55
N VAL A 242 2.10 20.64 19.04
CA VAL A 242 3.39 19.95 18.95
C VAL A 242 3.95 19.65 20.34
N ASP A 243 3.87 20.59 21.28
CA ASP A 243 4.36 20.41 22.65
C ASP A 243 3.59 19.32 23.40
N SER A 244 2.26 19.33 23.27
CA SER A 244 1.40 18.29 23.86
C SER A 244 1.75 16.91 23.31
N PHE A 245 1.87 16.78 22.00
CA PHE A 245 2.28 15.53 21.35
C PHE A 245 3.67 15.07 21.81
N TYR A 246 4.65 15.98 21.84
CA TYR A 246 6.02 15.67 22.26
C TYR A 246 6.12 15.20 23.70
N LYS A 247 5.38 15.82 24.61
CA LYS A 247 5.33 15.42 26.04
C LYS A 247 4.81 14.00 26.21
N GLU A 248 3.73 13.66 25.51
CA GLU A 248 3.15 12.32 25.54
C GLU A 248 4.08 11.28 24.93
N LEU A 249 4.59 11.54 23.73
CA LEU A 249 5.55 10.68 23.04
C LEU A 249 6.82 10.44 23.87
N SER A 250 7.37 11.50 24.51
CA SER A 250 8.59 11.41 25.31
C SER A 250 8.41 10.52 26.54
N LYS A 251 7.25 10.60 27.21
CA LYS A 251 6.90 9.69 28.32
C LYS A 251 6.90 8.23 27.85
N ARG A 252 6.23 7.95 26.73
CA ARG A 252 6.13 6.60 26.17
C ARG A 252 7.48 6.05 25.72
N ILE A 253 8.32 6.87 25.09
CA ILE A 253 9.69 6.47 24.71
C ILE A 253 10.50 6.12 25.95
N THR A 254 10.39 6.88 27.03
CA THR A 254 11.14 6.61 28.27
C THR A 254 10.71 5.27 28.89
N VAL A 255 9.41 5.00 28.93
CA VAL A 255 8.88 3.73 29.44
C VAL A 255 9.29 2.56 28.52
N SER A 256 9.17 2.71 27.19
CA SER A 256 9.49 1.64 26.23
C SER A 256 10.99 1.29 26.18
N ARG A 257 11.87 2.22 26.53
CA ARG A 257 13.33 1.94 26.63
C ARG A 257 13.67 0.98 27.78
N GLY A 258 12.82 0.91 28.81
CA GLY A 258 12.93 -0.04 29.92
C GLY A 258 12.26 -1.40 29.63
N SER A 259 11.38 -1.47 28.63
CA SER A 259 10.77 -2.72 28.21
C SER A 259 11.74 -3.52 27.32
N GLU A 260 11.55 -4.85 27.24
CA GLU A 260 12.37 -5.68 26.35
C GLU A 260 12.35 -5.11 24.92
N SER A 261 13.53 -4.76 24.43
CA SER A 261 13.67 -4.29 23.04
C SER A 261 13.08 -5.37 22.12
N MET A 262 12.35 -4.92 21.11
CA MET A 262 11.82 -5.81 20.07
C MET A 262 12.98 -6.61 19.47
N LYS A 263 13.19 -7.81 19.98
CA LYS A 263 14.22 -8.73 19.46
C LYS A 263 13.71 -9.30 18.14
N MET A 264 13.79 -8.49 17.08
CA MET A 264 13.71 -9.00 15.71
C MET A 264 14.91 -9.89 15.35
N ALA A 265 15.75 -10.15 16.32
CA ALA A 265 16.95 -10.94 16.22
C ALA A 265 16.69 -12.28 16.92
N GLU A 266 16.38 -13.29 16.15
CA GLU A 266 16.29 -14.66 16.64
C GLU A 266 17.69 -15.14 17.01
N LYS A 267 17.93 -15.37 18.31
CA LYS A 267 19.22 -15.91 18.77
C LYS A 267 19.34 -17.36 18.28
N THR A 268 20.45 -17.66 17.65
CA THR A 268 20.79 -19.04 17.26
C THR A 268 21.79 -19.63 18.24
N ASP A 269 21.88 -20.96 18.29
CA ASP A 269 22.90 -21.64 19.08
C ASP A 269 24.28 -21.73 18.39
N ILE A 270 24.37 -21.16 17.18
CA ILE A 270 25.56 -21.21 16.36
C ILE A 270 26.61 -20.19 16.86
N THR A 271 27.76 -20.67 17.23
CA THR A 271 28.90 -19.83 17.62
C THR A 271 29.49 -19.11 16.38
N CYS A 272 29.78 -17.83 16.49
CA CYS A 272 30.33 -17.05 15.40
C CYS A 272 31.69 -17.62 14.93
N PRO A 273 31.84 -18.05 13.66
CA PRO A 273 33.07 -18.63 13.16
C PRO A 273 34.26 -17.68 13.16
N THR A 274 33.99 -16.37 13.14
CA THR A 274 35.04 -15.35 13.08
C THR A 274 35.65 -15.04 14.45
N CYS A 275 34.84 -14.75 15.45
CA CYS A 275 35.34 -14.37 16.79
C CYS A 275 35.38 -15.54 17.78
N LYS A 276 34.67 -16.62 17.52
CA LYS A 276 34.55 -17.82 18.37
C LYS A 276 34.14 -17.56 19.84
N LYS A 277 33.62 -16.33 20.10
CA LYS A 277 33.23 -15.87 21.44
C LYS A 277 31.74 -15.62 21.59
N HIS A 278 31.09 -15.11 20.53
CA HIS A 278 29.70 -14.71 20.55
C HIS A 278 28.87 -15.63 19.68
N LYS A 279 27.58 -15.71 19.95
CA LYS A 279 26.61 -16.45 19.10
C LYS A 279 26.20 -15.60 17.90
N LEU A 280 25.70 -16.29 16.87
CA LEU A 280 25.10 -15.64 15.73
C LEU A 280 23.63 -15.34 16.00
N ILE A 281 23.15 -14.26 15.41
CA ILE A 281 21.77 -13.78 15.51
C ILE A 281 21.22 -13.65 14.10
N LYS A 282 20.08 -14.30 13.85
CA LYS A 282 19.35 -14.22 12.60
C LYS A 282 18.68 -12.85 12.50
N ARG A 283 18.92 -12.11 11.44
CA ARG A 283 18.42 -10.77 11.21
C ARG A 283 17.85 -10.64 9.79
N GLN A 284 16.82 -9.83 9.64
CA GLN A 284 16.31 -9.43 8.33
C GLN A 284 17.07 -8.19 7.84
N GLY A 285 17.58 -8.22 6.62
CA GLY A 285 18.22 -7.09 5.96
C GLY A 285 17.60 -6.81 4.60
N LYS A 286 18.05 -5.73 3.94
CA LYS A 286 17.56 -5.32 2.60
C LYS A 286 17.66 -6.43 1.53
N PHE A 287 18.59 -7.36 1.69
CA PHE A 287 18.88 -8.44 0.73
C PHE A 287 18.45 -9.82 1.25
N GLY A 288 17.52 -9.87 2.21
CA GLY A 288 17.04 -11.09 2.81
C GLY A 288 17.61 -11.37 4.21
N ILE A 289 17.37 -12.58 4.70
CA ILE A 289 17.79 -13.01 6.03
C ILE A 289 19.29 -13.30 6.05
N PHE A 290 19.97 -12.85 7.11
CA PHE A 290 21.41 -13.09 7.32
C PHE A 290 21.71 -13.37 8.80
N LEU A 291 22.84 -14.00 9.07
CA LEU A 291 23.36 -14.18 10.42
C LEU A 291 24.40 -13.10 10.75
N GLY A 292 24.15 -12.32 11.78
CA GLY A 292 25.08 -11.32 12.31
C GLY A 292 25.65 -11.76 13.66
N CYS A 293 26.89 -11.45 13.93
CA CYS A 293 27.48 -11.73 15.24
C CYS A 293 26.89 -10.85 16.34
N GLU A 294 26.52 -11.40 17.49
CA GLU A 294 26.04 -10.65 18.66
C GLU A 294 27.09 -9.64 19.15
N GLY A 295 28.37 -9.92 18.94
CA GLY A 295 29.47 -9.02 19.27
C GLY A 295 29.49 -7.69 18.47
N PHE A 296 28.58 -7.48 17.51
CA PHE A 296 28.42 -6.22 16.79
C PHE A 296 28.05 -5.05 17.72
N THR A 297 27.25 -5.32 18.75
CA THR A 297 26.78 -4.33 19.73
C THR A 297 27.78 -4.07 20.85
N VAL A 298 28.83 -4.88 20.97
CA VAL A 298 29.87 -4.77 22.00
C VAL A 298 30.81 -3.63 21.64
N LYS A 299 31.09 -2.74 22.60
CA LYS A 299 32.09 -1.65 22.44
C LYS A 299 33.52 -2.13 22.70
N GLY A 300 34.48 -1.59 21.99
CA GLY A 300 35.92 -1.83 22.23
C GLY A 300 36.49 -3.03 21.46
N LYS A 301 37.56 -3.60 22.00
CA LYS A 301 38.37 -4.66 21.34
C LYS A 301 37.64 -5.97 21.07
N ASN A 302 36.52 -6.20 21.73
CA ASN A 302 35.69 -7.40 21.56
C ASN A 302 34.59 -7.24 20.50
N LYS A 303 34.52 -6.14 19.76
CA LYS A 303 33.57 -5.89 18.69
C LYS A 303 33.83 -6.85 17.53
N CYS A 304 32.79 -7.57 17.13
CA CYS A 304 32.83 -8.46 15.96
C CYS A 304 31.75 -8.05 14.95
N THR A 305 32.14 -7.67 13.76
CA THR A 305 31.25 -7.21 12.68
C THR A 305 30.94 -8.28 11.65
N ALA A 306 31.19 -9.56 11.99
CA ALA A 306 30.99 -10.67 11.07
C ALA A 306 29.49 -10.85 10.69
N MET A 307 29.24 -11.03 9.40
CA MET A 307 27.93 -11.30 8.81
C MET A 307 28.07 -12.47 7.82
N PHE A 308 27.07 -13.37 7.81
CA PHE A 308 27.06 -14.56 6.98
C PHE A 308 25.71 -14.66 6.26
N LYS A 309 25.75 -15.14 5.01
CA LYS A 309 24.52 -15.63 4.36
C LYS A 309 24.11 -16.95 4.99
N ILE A 310 22.86 -17.28 4.85
CA ILE A 310 22.26 -18.51 5.39
C ILE A 310 22.09 -19.50 4.25
N ASP A 311 22.45 -20.77 4.49
CA ASP A 311 22.08 -21.88 3.60
C ASP A 311 20.63 -22.34 3.85
N ASP A 312 20.15 -23.28 3.06
CA ASP A 312 18.78 -23.83 3.15
C ASP A 312 18.50 -24.51 4.51
N ASN A 313 19.53 -24.86 5.27
CA ASN A 313 19.43 -25.48 6.59
C ASN A 313 19.58 -24.44 7.73
N GLY A 314 19.69 -23.15 7.41
CA GLY A 314 19.85 -22.08 8.41
C GLY A 314 21.27 -21.87 8.94
N ASN A 315 22.29 -22.53 8.37
CA ASN A 315 23.68 -22.42 8.80
C ASN A 315 24.43 -21.29 8.08
N PRO A 316 25.48 -20.72 8.69
CA PRO A 316 26.28 -19.68 8.07
C PRO A 316 27.10 -20.20 6.89
N ILE A 317 26.89 -19.62 5.71
CA ILE A 317 27.75 -19.89 4.55
C ILE A 317 29.09 -19.19 4.78
N LEU A 318 30.13 -19.99 5.00
CA LEU A 318 31.49 -19.50 5.09
C LEU A 318 32.02 -19.21 3.69
N LYS A 319 32.34 -17.95 3.39
CA LYS A 319 33.06 -17.67 2.15
C LYS A 319 34.42 -18.36 2.21
N PRO A 320 34.82 -19.12 1.19
CA PRO A 320 36.17 -19.66 1.12
C PRO A 320 37.12 -18.48 1.24
N LYS A 321 38.24 -18.65 1.97
CA LYS A 321 39.34 -17.66 1.97
C LYS A 321 39.75 -17.49 0.51
N GLN A 322 39.52 -16.31 -0.06
CA GLN A 322 40.07 -16.00 -1.36
C GLN A 322 41.59 -16.02 -1.21
N ASP A 323 42.27 -16.87 -1.94
CA ASP A 323 43.72 -16.83 -2.06
C ASP A 323 44.08 -15.45 -2.64
N VAL A 324 44.71 -14.66 -1.81
CA VAL A 324 45.10 -13.30 -2.18
C VAL A 324 46.30 -13.45 -3.11
N ARG A 325 46.08 -13.24 -4.40
CA ARG A 325 47.19 -13.22 -5.39
C ARG A 325 47.87 -11.85 -5.33
N TYR A 326 49.16 -11.86 -5.15
CA TYR A 326 50.00 -10.67 -5.19
C TYR A 326 50.63 -10.51 -6.58
N LEU A 327 50.93 -9.28 -6.94
CA LEU A 327 51.71 -9.01 -8.13
C LEU A 327 53.18 -9.17 -7.76
N ASP A 328 53.84 -10.19 -8.30
CA ASP A 328 55.20 -10.54 -7.93
C ASP A 328 56.21 -9.46 -8.36
N GLY A 329 57.17 -9.13 -7.48
CA GLY A 329 58.19 -8.16 -7.74
C GLY A 329 57.75 -6.68 -7.72
N VAL A 330 56.44 -6.39 -7.52
CA VAL A 330 55.93 -5.02 -7.52
C VAL A 330 55.50 -4.58 -6.14
N VAL A 331 55.99 -3.44 -5.70
CA VAL A 331 55.57 -2.77 -4.48
C VAL A 331 55.03 -1.36 -4.77
N CYS A 332 54.16 -0.90 -3.90
CA CYS A 332 53.56 0.41 -4.06
C CYS A 332 54.61 1.54 -3.94
N ASP A 333 54.73 2.35 -4.97
CA ASP A 333 55.64 3.50 -5.03
C ASP A 333 55.35 4.57 -3.94
N LYS A 334 54.11 4.61 -3.43
CA LYS A 334 53.71 5.59 -2.41
C LYS A 334 53.92 5.11 -0.97
N CYS A 335 53.77 3.84 -0.66
CA CYS A 335 53.75 3.34 0.71
C CYS A 335 54.55 2.03 0.92
N GLY A 336 55.22 1.49 -0.10
CA GLY A 336 56.01 0.26 -0.02
C GLY A 336 55.24 -1.05 0.19
N SER A 337 53.92 -1.00 0.25
CA SER A 337 53.09 -2.19 0.49
C SER A 337 52.94 -3.05 -0.77
N LYS A 338 52.75 -4.38 -0.59
CA LYS A 338 52.52 -5.32 -1.70
C LYS A 338 51.25 -4.94 -2.49
N ILE A 339 51.23 -5.30 -3.77
CA ILE A 339 50.09 -5.09 -4.65
C ILE A 339 49.27 -6.36 -4.74
N ILE A 340 47.97 -6.24 -4.48
CA ILE A 340 47.00 -7.33 -4.54
C ILE A 340 46.28 -7.31 -5.88
N ILE A 341 46.22 -8.43 -6.59
CA ILE A 341 45.43 -8.56 -7.81
C ILE A 341 43.93 -8.64 -7.45
N ARG A 342 43.16 -7.71 -7.98
CA ARG A 342 41.71 -7.59 -7.78
C ARG A 342 40.98 -7.61 -9.11
N LYS A 343 39.70 -7.97 -9.08
CA LYS A 343 38.81 -7.94 -10.24
C LYS A 343 37.85 -6.75 -10.14
N SER A 344 37.77 -5.96 -11.20
CA SER A 344 36.82 -4.85 -11.27
C SER A 344 35.39 -5.37 -11.31
N ALA A 345 34.53 -4.93 -10.39
CA ALA A 345 33.11 -5.29 -10.36
C ALA A 345 32.34 -4.76 -11.60
N LYS A 346 32.87 -3.71 -12.26
CA LYS A 346 32.20 -3.01 -13.36
C LYS A 346 32.59 -3.57 -14.75
N THR A 347 33.85 -3.93 -14.91
CA THR A 347 34.40 -4.38 -16.21
C THR A 347 34.82 -5.84 -16.23
N GLY A 348 34.93 -6.50 -15.07
CA GLY A 348 35.43 -7.86 -14.95
C GLY A 348 36.96 -7.99 -15.10
N ASN A 349 37.70 -6.93 -15.48
CA ASN A 349 39.12 -6.95 -15.71
C ASN A 349 39.91 -7.01 -14.40
N GLU A 350 41.07 -7.68 -14.42
CA GLU A 350 41.98 -7.75 -13.30
C GLU A 350 42.90 -6.50 -13.27
N PHE A 351 43.22 -6.01 -12.07
CA PHE A 351 44.12 -4.91 -11.84
C PHE A 351 44.83 -5.07 -10.48
N GLY A 352 45.97 -4.42 -10.31
CA GLY A 352 46.71 -4.37 -9.07
C GLY A 352 46.20 -3.23 -8.16
N GLY A 353 45.82 -3.55 -6.91
CA GLY A 353 45.48 -2.54 -5.90
C GLY A 353 46.43 -2.61 -4.72
N CYS A 354 46.82 -1.45 -4.18
CA CYS A 354 47.69 -1.42 -2.99
C CYS A 354 47.03 -2.16 -1.81
N SER A 355 47.77 -3.03 -1.12
CA SER A 355 47.28 -3.76 0.03
C SER A 355 46.95 -2.88 1.23
N ALA A 356 47.48 -1.65 1.29
CA ALA A 356 47.22 -0.65 2.32
C ALA A 356 45.89 0.11 2.11
N PHE A 357 45.08 -0.22 1.08
CA PHE A 357 43.78 0.40 0.89
C PHE A 357 42.86 0.19 2.13
N PRO A 358 42.15 1.21 2.63
CA PRO A 358 41.88 2.53 2.04
C PRO A 358 42.93 3.64 2.37
N LYS A 359 43.96 3.36 3.13
CA LYS A 359 45.00 4.37 3.49
C LYS A 359 45.86 4.77 2.28
N CYS A 360 46.04 3.87 1.32
CA CYS A 360 46.70 4.12 0.05
C CYS A 360 45.84 3.56 -1.10
N ASN A 361 45.52 4.39 -2.07
CA ASN A 361 44.60 4.09 -3.17
C ASN A 361 45.26 3.95 -4.54
N ASN A 362 46.59 3.72 -4.57
CA ASN A 362 47.30 3.51 -5.83
C ASN A 362 46.86 2.22 -6.51
N LEU A 363 46.69 2.31 -7.84
CA LEU A 363 46.32 1.21 -8.72
C LEU A 363 47.42 0.98 -9.76
N TYR A 364 47.54 -0.29 -10.19
CA TYR A 364 48.53 -0.77 -11.13
C TYR A 364 47.93 -1.66 -12.18
N ASN A 365 48.50 -1.67 -13.36
CA ASN A 365 48.26 -2.70 -14.38
C ASN A 365 48.91 -4.03 -13.93
N LEU A 366 48.58 -5.13 -14.56
CA LEU A 366 49.18 -6.44 -14.23
C LEU A 366 50.67 -6.54 -14.61
N ASP A 367 51.15 -5.64 -15.47
CA ASP A 367 52.59 -5.48 -15.83
C ASP A 367 53.40 -4.67 -14.80
N GLY A 368 52.74 -4.21 -13.74
CA GLY A 368 53.38 -3.42 -12.69
C GLY A 368 53.41 -1.92 -12.96
N THR A 369 52.94 -1.45 -14.09
CA THR A 369 52.87 -0.01 -14.39
C THR A 369 51.73 0.65 -13.60
N LYS A 370 51.99 1.86 -13.08
CA LYS A 370 50.98 2.61 -12.33
C LYS A 370 49.85 3.12 -13.23
N ILE A 371 48.63 2.99 -12.79
CA ILE A 371 47.46 3.55 -13.48
C ILE A 371 47.30 5.01 -13.03
N GLU A 372 47.50 5.94 -13.94
CA GLU A 372 47.26 7.37 -13.71
C GLU A 372 45.85 7.73 -14.17
N PHE A 373 45.04 8.27 -13.27
CA PHE A 373 43.76 8.86 -13.62
C PHE A 373 43.99 10.30 -14.06
N LYS A 374 43.80 10.58 -15.33
CA LYS A 374 43.67 11.98 -15.78
C LYS A 374 42.43 12.58 -15.09
N ARG A 375 42.65 13.62 -14.31
CA ARG A 375 41.60 14.45 -13.71
C ARG A 375 40.83 15.18 -14.78
#